data_aedcaab0b4cb599e6627ae25b97ed411
#
_entry.id   aedcaab0b4cb599e6627ae25b97ed411
#
_cell.length_a   1.000
_cell.length_b   1.000
_cell.length_c   1.000
_cell.angle_alpha   90.00
_cell.angle_beta   90.00
_cell.angle_gamma   90.00
#
_symmetry.space_group_name_H-M   'P 1'
#
loop_
_entity.id
_entity.type
_entity.pdbx_description
1 polymer ?
#
loop_
_entity_poly.entity_id
_entity_poly.type
_entity_poly.pdbx_seq_one_letter_code
_entity_poly.pdbx_strand_id
1 'polypeptide(L)'
;MPHDFQTDIDAIADIAVIPTILEVVCRTTGMRFAAVARVTDDRWVCLASKDDIQFGLASGGELVVGTTICNEIRDHRRPVAIDHVAESPDFCQHHTPLQYGFQSYISVPILLADGSFFGTLCSIDPHPNTLNNPSVLGMFNLFASLIAHELDNHARMKAMAAENDALRHVFRGGIGHDMKNTLMTMVAGARLLSRTPLDERARMIVAEMETATERLSGQIANAMDAVN
;
A
#
# COMPACT_ATOMS: atom_id res chain seq x y z
N MET A 1 -6.37 15.10 13.97
CA MET A 1 -6.40 15.00 12.49
C MET A 1 -5.53 13.82 12.09
N PRO A 2 -5.82 13.09 11.00
CA PRO A 2 -4.91 12.04 10.52
C PRO A 2 -3.57 12.67 10.15
N HIS A 3 -2.49 11.88 10.28
CA HIS A 3 -1.14 12.28 9.90
C HIS A 3 -1.06 12.47 8.38
N ASP A 4 -0.26 13.41 7.87
CA ASP A 4 -0.12 13.66 6.42
C ASP A 4 0.37 12.41 5.66
N PHE A 5 1.17 11.54 6.34
CA PHE A 5 1.63 10.25 5.84
C PHE A 5 0.79 9.06 6.31
N GLN A 6 -0.48 9.28 6.69
CA GLN A 6 -1.34 8.21 7.20
C GLN A 6 -1.46 7.04 6.21
N THR A 7 -1.52 7.35 4.91
CA THR A 7 -1.58 6.31 3.86
C THR A 7 -0.35 5.41 3.87
N ASP A 8 0.86 5.96 4.06
CA ASP A 8 2.10 5.18 4.12
C ASP A 8 2.20 4.39 5.44
N ILE A 9 1.73 4.99 6.55
CA ILE A 9 1.65 4.33 7.86
C ILE A 9 0.72 3.12 7.77
N ASP A 10 -0.47 3.29 7.23
CA ASP A 10 -1.46 2.22 7.08
C ASP A 10 -0.94 1.12 6.14
N ALA A 11 -0.32 1.49 5.01
CA ALA A 11 0.26 0.54 4.08
C ALA A 11 1.34 -0.34 4.73
N ILE A 12 2.22 0.23 5.54
CA ILE A 12 3.25 -0.53 6.29
C ILE A 12 2.62 -1.36 7.40
N ALA A 13 1.58 -0.87 8.08
CA ALA A 13 0.87 -1.60 9.12
C ALA A 13 0.13 -2.83 8.57
N ASP A 14 -0.39 -2.75 7.35
CA ASP A 14 -1.08 -3.85 6.66
C ASP A 14 -0.12 -4.94 6.16
N ILE A 15 1.18 -4.67 6.06
CA ILE A 15 2.20 -5.63 5.62
C ILE A 15 2.61 -6.53 6.80
N ALA A 16 2.02 -7.70 6.89
CA ALA A 16 2.17 -8.62 8.03
C ALA A 16 3.62 -9.05 8.34
N VAL A 17 4.53 -8.98 7.37
CA VAL A 17 5.94 -9.39 7.55
C VAL A 17 6.81 -8.32 8.21
N ILE A 18 6.39 -7.06 8.29
CA ILE A 18 7.20 -5.95 8.83
C ILE A 18 7.66 -6.20 10.28
N PRO A 19 6.80 -6.59 11.24
CA PRO A 19 7.25 -6.88 12.60
C PRO A 19 8.32 -7.98 12.66
N THR A 20 8.17 -9.01 11.82
CA THR A 20 9.14 -10.11 11.72
C THR A 20 10.48 -9.63 11.17
N ILE A 21 10.47 -8.78 10.15
CA ILE A 21 11.70 -8.18 9.59
C ILE A 21 12.45 -7.40 10.68
N LEU A 22 11.77 -6.51 11.40
CA LEU A 22 12.37 -5.70 12.46
C LEU A 22 12.92 -6.58 13.60
N GLU A 23 12.20 -7.63 13.98
CA GLU A 23 12.66 -8.60 14.98
C GLU A 23 13.91 -9.34 14.50
N VAL A 24 13.93 -9.85 13.27
CA VAL A 24 15.08 -10.58 12.71
C VAL A 24 16.30 -9.66 12.57
N VAL A 25 16.10 -8.42 12.12
CA VAL A 25 17.16 -7.40 12.07
C VAL A 25 17.80 -7.23 13.44
N CYS A 26 17.01 -6.97 14.47
CA CYS A 26 17.54 -6.79 15.84
C CYS A 26 18.25 -8.04 16.35
N ARG A 27 17.65 -9.23 16.23
CA ARG A 27 18.22 -10.48 16.72
C ARG A 27 19.51 -10.89 16.02
N THR A 28 19.61 -10.67 14.70
CA THR A 28 20.77 -11.09 13.91
C THR A 28 21.95 -10.15 14.11
N THR A 29 21.71 -8.86 14.27
CA THR A 29 22.76 -7.84 14.42
C THR A 29 23.15 -7.57 15.87
N GLY A 30 22.31 -7.94 16.84
CA GLY A 30 22.43 -7.51 18.23
C GLY A 30 21.96 -6.08 18.49
N MET A 31 21.47 -5.39 17.46
CA MET A 31 20.92 -4.05 17.56
C MET A 31 19.56 -4.09 18.29
N ARG A 32 19.24 -3.07 19.06
CA ARG A 32 18.03 -3.04 19.88
C ARG A 32 16.98 -2.01 19.44
N PHE A 33 17.25 -1.29 18.37
CA PHE A 33 16.26 -0.47 17.69
C PHE A 33 16.34 -0.71 16.19
N ALA A 34 15.19 -0.91 15.55
CA ALA A 34 15.06 -0.99 14.09
C ALA A 34 13.77 -0.29 13.65
N ALA A 35 13.80 0.34 12.48
CA ALA A 35 12.64 1.05 11.95
C ALA A 35 12.58 1.00 10.42
N VAL A 36 11.35 1.05 9.91
CA VAL A 36 11.04 1.44 8.54
C VAL A 36 10.61 2.90 8.57
N ALA A 37 11.29 3.74 7.81
CA ALA A 37 11.02 5.16 7.75
C ALA A 37 10.66 5.62 6.34
N ARG A 38 9.65 6.47 6.23
CA ARG A 38 9.41 7.31 5.05
C ARG A 38 10.36 8.50 5.11
N VAL A 39 11.07 8.75 4.04
CA VAL A 39 11.99 9.89 3.97
C VAL A 39 11.72 10.67 2.69
N THR A 40 11.32 11.93 2.84
CA THR A 40 11.08 12.87 1.76
C THR A 40 12.13 14.00 1.78
N ASP A 41 11.97 15.00 0.95
CA ASP A 41 12.89 16.16 0.93
C ASP A 41 12.83 16.97 2.22
N ASP A 42 11.71 16.96 2.89
CA ASP A 42 11.40 17.82 4.04
C ASP A 42 11.04 17.07 5.32
N ARG A 43 10.75 15.75 5.23
CA ARG A 43 10.26 14.99 6.40
C ARG A 43 10.87 13.60 6.50
N TRP A 44 11.12 13.20 7.73
CA TRP A 44 11.46 11.84 8.13
C TRP A 44 10.38 11.33 9.09
N VAL A 45 9.64 10.29 8.71
CA VAL A 45 8.50 9.75 9.46
C VAL A 45 8.72 8.27 9.75
N CYS A 46 8.65 7.87 11.00
CA CYS A 46 8.65 6.47 11.41
C CYS A 46 7.35 5.81 10.98
N LEU A 47 7.40 4.77 10.16
CA LEU A 47 6.23 4.00 9.75
C LEU A 47 6.01 2.78 10.65
N ALA A 48 7.08 2.09 11.01
CA ALA A 48 7.08 1.00 11.97
C ALA A 48 8.42 0.94 12.70
N SER A 49 8.42 0.55 13.97
CA SER A 49 9.63 0.40 14.76
C SER A 49 9.55 -0.77 15.73
N LYS A 50 10.72 -1.35 16.05
CA LYS A 50 10.99 -2.15 17.24
C LYS A 50 11.98 -1.38 18.08
N ASP A 51 11.64 -1.12 19.35
CA ASP A 51 12.39 -0.25 20.24
C ASP A 51 12.61 -0.92 21.62
N ASP A 52 13.77 -1.53 21.79
CA ASP A 52 14.19 -2.15 23.04
C ASP A 52 15.17 -1.24 23.85
N ILE A 53 15.48 -0.03 23.32
CA ILE A 53 16.37 0.96 23.97
C ILE A 53 15.64 2.18 24.51
N GLN A 54 14.31 2.23 24.35
CA GLN A 54 13.48 3.37 24.75
C GLN A 54 13.89 4.67 24.02
N PHE A 55 14.21 4.55 22.73
CA PHE A 55 14.49 5.70 21.88
C PHE A 55 13.27 6.62 21.76
N GLY A 56 12.07 6.04 21.95
CA GLY A 56 10.82 6.78 22.06
C GLY A 56 10.19 7.14 20.72
N LEU A 57 10.57 6.46 19.64
CA LEU A 57 10.07 6.72 18.29
C LEU A 57 9.07 5.63 17.86
N ALA A 58 7.79 5.96 17.93
CA ALA A 58 6.70 5.10 17.51
C ALA A 58 6.22 5.45 16.08
N SER A 59 5.35 4.61 15.53
CA SER A 59 4.69 4.88 14.25
C SER A 59 4.02 6.26 14.23
N GLY A 60 4.25 7.04 13.18
CA GLY A 60 3.86 8.45 13.06
C GLY A 60 4.80 9.44 13.75
N GLY A 61 5.80 8.97 14.52
CA GLY A 61 6.82 9.85 15.10
C GLY A 61 7.76 10.40 14.03
N GLU A 62 8.23 11.62 14.21
CA GLU A 62 9.07 12.32 13.23
C GLU A 62 10.41 12.73 13.80
N LEU A 63 11.42 12.74 12.93
CA LEU A 63 12.71 13.38 13.18
C LEU A 63 12.88 14.53 12.17
N VAL A 64 13.69 15.51 12.55
CA VAL A 64 14.09 16.58 11.64
C VAL A 64 14.95 15.97 10.52
N VAL A 65 14.45 15.90 9.30
CA VAL A 65 15.08 15.18 8.17
C VAL A 65 16.54 15.52 7.97
N GLY A 66 16.90 16.80 8.00
CA GLY A 66 18.27 17.30 7.82
C GLY A 66 19.23 16.89 8.94
N THR A 67 18.75 16.32 10.05
CA THR A 67 19.58 15.80 11.14
C THR A 67 19.79 14.29 11.06
N THR A 68 19.34 13.64 9.97
CA THR A 68 19.39 12.19 9.83
C THR A 68 20.33 11.75 8.71
N ILE A 69 21.10 10.68 8.92
CA ILE A 69 21.89 10.01 7.87
C ILE A 69 20.97 9.47 6.76
N CYS A 70 19.70 9.16 7.07
CA CYS A 70 18.71 8.73 6.08
C CYS A 70 18.47 9.77 4.98
N ASN A 71 18.62 11.06 5.31
CA ASN A 71 18.57 12.14 4.32
C ASN A 71 19.71 12.04 3.29
N GLU A 72 20.92 11.73 3.74
CA GLU A 72 22.08 11.53 2.86
C GLU A 72 21.90 10.27 1.99
N ILE A 73 21.35 9.19 2.59
CA ILE A 73 21.01 7.96 1.85
C ILE A 73 19.99 8.22 0.74
N ARG A 74 19.02 9.10 0.96
CA ARG A 74 18.08 9.54 -0.09
C ARG A 74 18.82 10.10 -1.30
N ASP A 75 19.83 10.93 -1.07
CA ASP A 75 20.55 11.62 -2.14
C ASP A 75 21.46 10.69 -2.93
N HIS A 76 22.26 9.85 -2.25
CA HIS A 76 23.22 8.97 -2.93
C HIS A 76 22.71 7.53 -3.16
N ARG A 77 21.57 7.13 -2.55
CA ARG A 77 20.91 5.81 -2.67
C ARG A 77 21.80 4.60 -2.36
N ARG A 78 22.78 4.78 -1.46
CA ARG A 78 23.68 3.71 -1.04
C ARG A 78 23.48 3.40 0.44
N PRO A 79 23.69 2.13 0.85
CA PRO A 79 23.72 1.75 2.26
C PRO A 79 24.79 2.52 3.03
N VAL A 80 24.51 2.77 4.30
CA VAL A 80 25.50 3.25 5.28
C VAL A 80 25.51 2.25 6.44
N ALA A 81 26.70 1.79 6.81
CA ALA A 81 26.92 0.91 7.96
C ALA A 81 28.11 1.43 8.78
N ILE A 82 27.88 1.63 10.08
CA ILE A 82 28.86 2.16 11.05
C ILE A 82 28.92 1.19 12.22
N ASP A 83 30.04 0.51 12.36
CA ASP A 83 30.25 -0.46 13.43
C ASP A 83 30.45 0.24 14.78
N HIS A 84 31.24 1.31 14.79
CA HIS A 84 31.55 2.09 15.97
C HIS A 84 31.76 3.57 15.58
N VAL A 85 30.82 4.42 15.97
CA VAL A 85 30.84 5.85 15.64
C VAL A 85 32.10 6.51 16.12
N ALA A 86 32.53 6.29 17.37
CA ALA A 86 33.72 6.93 17.95
C ALA A 86 35.02 6.58 17.23
N GLU A 87 35.09 5.43 16.56
CA GLU A 87 36.26 4.98 15.80
C GLU A 87 36.13 5.28 14.29
N SER A 88 34.98 5.79 13.82
CA SER A 88 34.75 6.08 12.42
C SER A 88 35.32 7.45 12.03
N PRO A 89 36.26 7.55 11.07
CA PRO A 89 36.80 8.84 10.62
C PRO A 89 35.74 9.78 10.08
N ASP A 90 34.72 9.22 9.40
CA ASP A 90 33.68 10.01 8.72
C ASP A 90 32.54 10.41 9.66
N PHE A 91 32.28 9.61 10.72
CA PHE A 91 31.08 9.77 11.54
C PHE A 91 31.34 10.15 13.01
N CYS A 92 32.59 10.13 13.50
CA CYS A 92 32.91 10.49 14.90
C CYS A 92 32.55 11.95 15.27
N GLN A 93 32.51 12.85 14.30
CA GLN A 93 32.09 14.25 14.44
C GLN A 93 30.76 14.56 13.75
N HIS A 94 30.08 13.53 13.24
CA HIS A 94 28.83 13.72 12.52
C HIS A 94 27.70 14.11 13.46
N HIS A 95 26.89 15.11 13.07
CA HIS A 95 25.85 15.68 13.91
C HIS A 95 24.77 14.65 14.33
N THR A 96 24.45 13.66 13.48
CA THR A 96 23.40 12.67 13.75
C THR A 96 23.72 11.80 14.97
N PRO A 97 24.86 11.07 15.05
CA PRO A 97 25.18 10.29 16.24
C PRO A 97 25.39 11.16 17.47
N LEU A 98 25.92 12.37 17.34
CA LEU A 98 26.07 13.33 18.45
C LEU A 98 24.71 13.76 19.01
N GLN A 99 23.72 13.95 18.17
CA GLN A 99 22.37 14.36 18.58
C GLN A 99 21.56 13.20 19.17
N TYR A 100 21.63 12.01 18.57
CA TYR A 100 20.78 10.86 18.92
C TYR A 100 21.46 9.82 19.83
N GLY A 101 22.74 9.93 20.11
CA GLY A 101 23.46 9.15 21.11
C GLY A 101 23.75 7.70 20.76
N PHE A 102 23.70 7.30 19.49
CA PHE A 102 24.02 5.94 19.08
C PHE A 102 25.51 5.77 18.77
N GLN A 103 26.03 4.54 18.90
CA GLN A 103 27.40 4.15 18.60
C GLN A 103 27.51 3.21 17.41
N SER A 104 26.44 2.55 17.03
CA SER A 104 26.38 1.77 15.79
C SER A 104 25.11 2.11 15.01
N TYR A 105 25.21 2.04 13.69
CA TYR A 105 24.16 2.44 12.75
C TYR A 105 24.24 1.62 11.48
N ILE A 106 23.09 1.18 10.98
CA ILE A 106 22.96 0.67 9.63
C ILE A 106 21.65 1.16 9.03
N SER A 107 21.72 1.57 7.76
CA SER A 107 20.52 1.92 7.03
C SER A 107 20.71 1.64 5.54
N VAL A 108 19.66 1.14 4.92
CA VAL A 108 19.62 0.82 3.48
C VAL A 108 18.42 1.49 2.83
N PRO A 109 18.53 1.94 1.58
CA PRO A 109 17.41 2.54 0.86
C PRO A 109 16.35 1.48 0.51
N ILE A 110 15.09 1.87 0.61
CA ILE A 110 13.94 1.14 0.08
C ILE A 110 13.62 1.80 -1.27
N LEU A 111 13.84 1.08 -2.36
CA LEU A 111 13.61 1.51 -3.73
C LEU A 111 12.42 0.74 -4.31
N LEU A 112 11.38 1.44 -4.75
CA LEU A 112 10.21 0.85 -5.38
C LEU A 112 10.54 0.30 -6.79
N ALA A 113 9.62 -0.45 -7.38
CA ALA A 113 9.83 -1.11 -8.67
C ALA A 113 10.10 -0.12 -9.83
N ASP A 114 9.62 1.11 -9.73
CA ASP A 114 9.89 2.19 -10.69
C ASP A 114 11.25 2.87 -10.47
N GLY A 115 12.02 2.43 -9.46
CA GLY A 115 13.30 3.02 -9.05
C GLY A 115 13.17 4.26 -8.17
N SER A 116 11.98 4.68 -7.81
CA SER A 116 11.79 5.79 -6.88
C SER A 116 12.22 5.41 -5.47
N PHE A 117 12.72 6.40 -4.73
CA PHE A 117 13.13 6.24 -3.35
C PHE A 117 11.90 6.43 -2.43
N PHE A 118 11.57 5.40 -1.67
CA PHE A 118 10.49 5.45 -0.68
C PHE A 118 10.98 5.96 0.68
N GLY A 119 12.06 5.39 1.16
CA GLY A 119 12.58 5.65 2.48
C GLY A 119 13.72 4.70 2.84
N THR A 120 13.85 4.34 4.11
CA THR A 120 14.93 3.48 4.59
C THR A 120 14.46 2.40 5.56
N LEU A 121 15.14 1.25 5.52
CA LEU A 121 15.18 0.31 6.64
C LEU A 121 16.45 0.61 7.44
N CYS A 122 16.30 1.02 8.68
CA CYS A 122 17.43 1.44 9.53
C CYS A 122 17.41 0.76 10.89
N SER A 123 18.60 0.72 11.51
CA SER A 123 18.78 0.24 12.88
C SER A 123 19.87 1.03 13.57
N ILE A 124 19.72 1.28 14.87
CA ILE A 124 20.67 1.98 15.74
C ILE A 124 20.86 1.26 17.06
N ASP A 125 22.02 1.43 17.66
CA ASP A 125 22.28 0.97 19.03
C ASP A 125 23.26 1.93 19.75
N PRO A 126 23.07 2.19 21.04
CA PRO A 126 24.03 2.97 21.85
C PRO A 126 25.35 2.25 22.11
N HIS A 127 25.52 1.00 21.68
CA HIS A 127 26.78 0.26 21.76
C HIS A 127 27.30 -0.07 20.35
N PRO A 128 28.62 -0.29 20.19
CA PRO A 128 29.19 -0.78 18.95
C PRO A 128 28.66 -2.17 18.59
N ASN A 129 28.48 -2.42 17.28
CA ASN A 129 28.08 -3.72 16.72
C ASN A 129 28.82 -3.97 15.40
N THR A 130 28.98 -5.23 14.99
CA THR A 130 29.63 -5.60 13.72
C THR A 130 28.58 -5.63 12.60
N LEU A 131 28.45 -4.55 11.85
CA LEU A 131 27.41 -4.34 10.85
C LEU A 131 27.97 -4.27 9.43
N ASN A 132 29.17 -3.70 9.28
CA ASN A 132 29.80 -3.49 7.96
C ASN A 132 30.44 -4.76 7.42
N ASN A 133 29.61 -5.75 7.13
CA ASN A 133 30.01 -7.00 6.51
C ASN A 133 28.99 -7.46 5.46
N PRO A 134 29.40 -8.29 4.47
CA PRO A 134 28.53 -8.70 3.37
C PRO A 134 27.25 -9.42 3.80
N SER A 135 27.28 -10.17 4.89
CA SER A 135 26.12 -10.93 5.38
C SER A 135 25.04 -10.01 5.94
N VAL A 136 25.41 -9.04 6.79
CA VAL A 136 24.48 -8.07 7.38
C VAL A 136 23.94 -7.13 6.30
N LEU A 137 24.81 -6.58 5.44
CA LEU A 137 24.40 -5.71 4.35
C LEU A 137 23.48 -6.46 3.36
N GLY A 138 23.81 -7.72 3.04
CA GLY A 138 22.97 -8.57 2.19
C GLY A 138 21.60 -8.81 2.77
N MET A 139 21.50 -9.09 4.07
CA MET A 139 20.24 -9.27 4.79
C MET A 139 19.39 -7.98 4.76
N PHE A 140 19.98 -6.82 5.07
CA PHE A 140 19.27 -5.55 5.03
C PHE A 140 18.76 -5.21 3.63
N ASN A 141 19.58 -5.39 2.61
CA ASN A 141 19.17 -5.16 1.21
C ASN A 141 18.03 -6.11 0.80
N LEU A 142 18.08 -7.39 1.21
CA LEU A 142 17.01 -8.34 0.94
C LEU A 142 15.70 -7.89 1.60
N PHE A 143 15.74 -7.47 2.85
CA PHE A 143 14.56 -7.00 3.56
C PHE A 143 14.03 -5.68 3.00
N ALA A 144 14.90 -4.73 2.63
CA ALA A 144 14.47 -3.51 1.94
C ALA A 144 13.78 -3.80 0.60
N SER A 145 14.31 -4.77 -0.17
CA SER A 145 13.68 -5.22 -1.42
C SER A 145 12.33 -5.92 -1.18
N LEU A 146 12.22 -6.72 -0.11
CA LEU A 146 10.95 -7.35 0.27
C LEU A 146 9.91 -6.30 0.68
N ILE A 147 10.29 -5.33 1.50
CA ILE A 147 9.41 -4.22 1.90
C ILE A 147 8.93 -3.44 0.66
N ALA A 148 9.84 -3.11 -0.27
CA ALA A 148 9.49 -2.44 -1.52
C ALA A 148 8.49 -3.25 -2.35
N HIS A 149 8.73 -4.56 -2.50
CA HIS A 149 7.82 -5.45 -3.22
C HIS A 149 6.42 -5.50 -2.60
N GLU A 150 6.33 -5.60 -1.27
CA GLU A 150 5.06 -5.61 -0.56
C GLU A 150 4.30 -4.26 -0.69
N LEU A 151 5.02 -3.14 -0.63
CA LEU A 151 4.44 -1.81 -0.88
C LEU A 151 3.85 -1.69 -2.29
N ASP A 152 4.59 -2.14 -3.31
CA ASP A 152 4.12 -2.15 -4.70
C ASP A 152 2.90 -3.07 -4.88
N ASN A 153 2.89 -4.24 -4.25
CA ASN A 153 1.74 -5.16 -4.26
C ASN A 153 0.52 -4.53 -3.58
N HIS A 154 0.70 -3.94 -2.40
CA HIS A 154 -0.38 -3.27 -1.67
C HIS A 154 -0.99 -2.12 -2.51
N ALA A 155 -0.16 -1.30 -3.15
CA ALA A 155 -0.62 -0.23 -4.02
C ALA A 155 -1.41 -0.76 -5.23
N ARG A 156 -0.95 -1.84 -5.88
CA ARG A 156 -1.65 -2.48 -7.00
C ARG A 156 -2.99 -3.07 -6.58
N MET A 157 -3.02 -3.79 -5.45
CA MET A 157 -4.27 -4.39 -4.94
C MET A 157 -5.31 -3.32 -4.62
N LYS A 158 -4.89 -2.20 -4.02
CA LYS A 158 -5.75 -1.05 -3.72
C LYS A 158 -6.29 -0.38 -4.99
N ALA A 159 -5.45 -0.22 -6.00
CA ALA A 159 -5.86 0.33 -7.30
C ALA A 159 -6.87 -0.58 -8.01
N MET A 160 -6.62 -1.90 -8.04
CA MET A 160 -7.55 -2.89 -8.62
C MET A 160 -8.89 -2.94 -7.89
N ALA A 161 -8.89 -2.85 -6.55
CA ALA A 161 -10.12 -2.80 -5.77
C ALA A 161 -10.94 -1.55 -6.11
N ALA A 162 -10.29 -0.37 -6.18
CA ALA A 162 -10.96 0.88 -6.54
C ALA A 162 -11.53 0.86 -7.96
N GLU A 163 -10.79 0.30 -8.93
CA GLU A 163 -11.28 0.12 -10.31
C GLU A 163 -12.49 -0.81 -10.38
N ASN A 164 -12.43 -1.94 -9.65
CA ASN A 164 -13.55 -2.89 -9.57
C ASN A 164 -14.80 -2.24 -8.97
N ASP A 165 -14.64 -1.47 -7.89
CA ASP A 165 -15.74 -0.76 -7.25
C ASP A 165 -16.35 0.33 -8.18
N ALA A 166 -15.50 1.04 -8.94
CA ALA A 166 -15.96 2.01 -9.94
C ALA A 166 -16.78 1.33 -11.05
N LEU A 167 -16.30 0.19 -11.57
CA LEU A 167 -17.02 -0.60 -12.57
C LEU A 167 -18.37 -1.12 -12.05
N ARG A 168 -18.39 -1.62 -10.80
CA ARG A 168 -19.63 -2.04 -10.14
C ARG A 168 -20.62 -0.89 -10.00
N HIS A 169 -20.14 0.29 -9.62
CA HIS A 169 -20.99 1.48 -9.47
C HIS A 169 -21.62 1.92 -10.79
N VAL A 170 -20.84 1.94 -11.90
CA VAL A 170 -21.34 2.26 -13.24
C VAL A 170 -22.39 1.23 -13.70
N PHE A 171 -22.14 -0.05 -13.47
CA PHE A 171 -23.09 -1.10 -13.86
C PHE A 171 -24.40 -1.00 -13.07
N ARG A 172 -24.35 -0.78 -11.75
CA ARG A 172 -25.53 -0.67 -10.88
C ARG A 172 -26.34 0.59 -11.13
N GLY A 173 -25.67 1.75 -11.19
CA GLY A 173 -26.34 3.06 -11.22
C GLY A 173 -26.82 3.49 -12.61
N GLY A 174 -26.00 3.22 -13.63
CA GLY A 174 -26.27 3.66 -15.00
C GLY A 174 -26.93 2.58 -15.85
N ILE A 175 -26.12 1.62 -16.28
CA ILE A 175 -26.55 0.63 -17.29
C ILE A 175 -27.71 -0.26 -16.79
N GLY A 176 -27.62 -0.75 -15.54
CA GLY A 176 -28.62 -1.66 -14.97
C GLY A 176 -29.98 -0.99 -14.80
N HIS A 177 -30.00 0.28 -14.36
CA HIS A 177 -31.22 1.05 -14.18
C HIS A 177 -31.88 1.42 -15.54
N ASP A 178 -31.08 1.84 -16.52
CA ASP A 178 -31.57 2.22 -17.83
C ASP A 178 -32.09 1.00 -18.63
N MET A 179 -31.40 -0.13 -18.53
CA MET A 179 -31.89 -1.39 -19.11
C MET A 179 -33.20 -1.83 -18.49
N LYS A 180 -33.33 -1.75 -17.16
CA LYS A 180 -34.58 -2.09 -16.45
C LYS A 180 -35.73 -1.17 -16.86
N ASN A 181 -35.50 0.13 -16.99
CA ASN A 181 -36.52 1.08 -17.44
C ASN A 181 -36.94 0.83 -18.88
N THR A 182 -35.98 0.56 -19.77
CA THR A 182 -36.26 0.23 -21.17
C THR A 182 -37.10 -1.03 -21.29
N LEU A 183 -36.75 -2.09 -20.55
CA LEU A 183 -37.51 -3.33 -20.50
C LEU A 183 -38.91 -3.14 -19.94
N MET A 184 -39.07 -2.35 -18.86
CA MET A 184 -40.40 -2.05 -18.30
C MET A 184 -41.27 -1.33 -19.34
N THR A 185 -40.70 -0.43 -20.14
CA THR A 185 -41.41 0.25 -21.22
C THR A 185 -41.83 -0.74 -22.32
N MET A 186 -40.93 -1.69 -22.71
CA MET A 186 -41.25 -2.73 -23.70
C MET A 186 -42.33 -3.68 -23.19
N VAL A 187 -42.28 -4.13 -21.94
CA VAL A 187 -43.33 -4.96 -21.33
C VAL A 187 -44.67 -4.23 -21.30
N ALA A 188 -44.68 -2.95 -20.91
CA ALA A 188 -45.91 -2.15 -20.90
C ALA A 188 -46.50 -1.99 -22.30
N GLY A 189 -45.65 -1.74 -23.30
CA GLY A 189 -46.06 -1.66 -24.73
C GLY A 189 -46.65 -2.97 -25.25
N ALA A 190 -45.99 -4.10 -25.01
CA ALA A 190 -46.49 -5.41 -25.39
C ALA A 190 -47.83 -5.74 -24.75
N ARG A 191 -48.01 -5.48 -23.42
CA ARG A 191 -49.26 -5.65 -22.70
C ARG A 191 -50.40 -4.74 -23.18
N LEU A 192 -50.09 -3.53 -23.66
CA LEU A 192 -51.09 -2.63 -24.26
C LEU A 192 -51.54 -3.18 -25.62
N LEU A 193 -50.61 -3.67 -26.44
CA LEU A 193 -50.91 -4.28 -27.74
C LEU A 193 -51.75 -5.54 -27.59
N SER A 194 -51.49 -6.40 -26.61
CA SER A 194 -52.26 -7.62 -26.35
C SER A 194 -53.72 -7.37 -25.98
N ARG A 195 -54.08 -6.15 -25.57
CA ARG A 195 -55.47 -5.71 -25.24
C ARG A 195 -56.22 -5.15 -26.45
N THR A 196 -55.56 -4.96 -27.59
CA THR A 196 -56.18 -4.47 -28.81
C THR A 196 -56.64 -5.64 -29.68
N PRO A 197 -57.62 -5.46 -30.59
CA PRO A 197 -57.98 -6.48 -31.57
C PRO A 197 -56.80 -6.67 -32.55
N LEU A 198 -56.11 -7.80 -32.42
CA LEU A 198 -54.97 -8.19 -33.27
C LEU A 198 -55.37 -9.38 -34.15
N ASP A 199 -54.83 -9.43 -35.36
CA ASP A 199 -54.86 -10.64 -36.16
C ASP A 199 -53.98 -11.75 -35.54
N GLU A 200 -54.09 -12.98 -36.02
CA GLU A 200 -53.42 -14.15 -35.46
C GLU A 200 -51.89 -14.03 -35.51
N ARG A 201 -51.36 -13.42 -36.57
CA ARG A 201 -49.92 -13.21 -36.74
C ARG A 201 -49.37 -12.15 -35.78
N ALA A 202 -50.09 -11.04 -35.61
CA ALA A 202 -49.73 -9.98 -34.69
C ALA A 202 -49.80 -10.47 -33.21
N ARG A 203 -50.78 -11.31 -32.88
CA ARG A 203 -50.90 -11.94 -31.56
C ARG A 203 -49.71 -12.84 -31.22
N MET A 204 -49.24 -13.64 -32.20
CA MET A 204 -48.04 -14.47 -32.03
C MET A 204 -46.78 -13.61 -31.76
N ILE A 205 -46.60 -12.54 -32.52
CA ILE A 205 -45.46 -11.64 -32.38
C ILE A 205 -45.45 -10.98 -30.99
N VAL A 206 -46.59 -10.51 -30.51
CA VAL A 206 -46.72 -9.88 -29.20
C VAL A 206 -46.42 -10.88 -28.09
N ALA A 207 -46.88 -12.14 -28.16
CA ALA A 207 -46.58 -13.18 -27.22
C ALA A 207 -45.08 -13.53 -27.19
N GLU A 208 -44.41 -13.57 -28.33
CA GLU A 208 -42.94 -13.74 -28.41
C GLU A 208 -42.19 -12.57 -27.77
N MET A 209 -42.64 -11.33 -27.99
CA MET A 209 -42.06 -10.14 -27.37
C MET A 209 -42.22 -10.17 -25.85
N GLU A 210 -43.37 -10.55 -25.31
CA GLU A 210 -43.60 -10.71 -23.85
C GLU A 210 -42.63 -11.75 -23.26
N THR A 211 -42.54 -12.91 -23.89
CA THR A 211 -41.63 -13.98 -23.44
C THR A 211 -40.15 -13.54 -23.48
N ALA A 212 -39.72 -12.87 -24.54
CA ALA A 212 -38.35 -12.37 -24.67
C ALA A 212 -38.01 -11.30 -23.63
N THR A 213 -38.93 -10.38 -23.36
CA THR A 213 -38.75 -9.30 -22.39
C THR A 213 -38.71 -9.83 -20.94
N GLU A 214 -39.54 -10.82 -20.61
CA GLU A 214 -39.50 -11.49 -19.31
C GLU A 214 -38.16 -12.22 -19.08
N ARG A 215 -37.67 -12.93 -20.09
CA ARG A 215 -36.38 -13.61 -20.04
C ARG A 215 -35.22 -12.62 -19.85
N LEU A 216 -35.22 -11.52 -20.59
CA LEU A 216 -34.21 -10.47 -20.45
C LEU A 216 -34.28 -9.78 -19.08
N SER A 217 -35.46 -9.54 -18.56
CA SER A 217 -35.66 -9.00 -17.20
C SER A 217 -35.05 -9.89 -16.14
N GLY A 218 -35.25 -11.22 -16.24
CA GLY A 218 -34.64 -12.18 -15.34
C GLY A 218 -33.11 -12.24 -15.44
N GLN A 219 -32.57 -12.17 -16.66
CA GLN A 219 -31.11 -12.16 -16.88
C GLN A 219 -30.46 -10.90 -16.29
N ILE A 220 -31.08 -9.73 -16.45
CA ILE A 220 -30.58 -8.46 -15.89
C ILE A 220 -30.66 -8.49 -14.35
N ALA A 221 -31.77 -8.98 -13.78
CA ALA A 221 -31.91 -9.12 -12.33
C ALA A 221 -30.79 -10.02 -11.76
N ASN A 222 -30.56 -11.18 -12.35
CA ASN A 222 -29.49 -12.10 -11.96
C ASN A 222 -28.09 -11.47 -12.10
N ALA A 223 -27.84 -10.70 -13.18
CA ALA A 223 -26.56 -10.02 -13.36
C ALA A 223 -26.36 -8.90 -12.34
N MET A 224 -27.40 -8.16 -11.96
CA MET A 224 -27.35 -7.14 -10.93
C MET A 224 -27.11 -7.74 -9.54
N ASP A 225 -27.72 -8.90 -9.25
CA ASP A 225 -27.52 -9.61 -7.98
C ASP A 225 -26.13 -10.22 -7.87
N ALA A 226 -25.51 -10.67 -8.98
CA ALA A 226 -24.16 -11.21 -9.00
C ALA A 226 -23.07 -10.12 -8.80
N VAL A 227 -23.41 -8.84 -8.98
CA VAL A 227 -22.54 -7.69 -8.74
C VAL A 227 -22.70 -7.14 -7.30
N ASN A 228 -23.65 -7.71 -6.52
CA ASN A 228 -23.82 -7.43 -5.10
C ASN A 228 -22.86 -8.21 -4.24
#